data_f2a1dda5900d856d63624ce444f1d393
#
_entry.id   f2a1dda5900d856d63624ce444f1d393
#
_cell.length_a   1.000
_cell.length_b   1.000
_cell.length_c   1.000
_cell.angle_alpha   90.00
_cell.angle_beta   90.00
_cell.angle_gamma   90.00
#
_symmetry.space_group_name_H-M   'P 1'
#
loop_
_entity.id
_entity.type
_entity.pdbx_description
1 polymer ?
#
loop_
_entity_poly.entity_id
_entity_poly.type
_entity_poly.pdbx_seq_one_letter_code
_entity_poly.pdbx_strand_id
1 'polypeptide(L)'
;DLPPEIEAKTRQLAKQAYVNDLAATLAAVPRPINWLTLPPDDVEHELLALNAWVDWLRHTYGLPAQVVPPMWHRHPELLWELSALRQHWLFCFDPQAKGNQALAWHHDFAVARERLRDWVTISGTRLDRDRPTRVTPWPGGEAEDWVEPDTAERPVADRTDDFASFVAEQVAGRLAELDAVIRKVVEDERRGQ
;
A
#
# COMPACT_ATOMS: atom_id res chain seq x y z
N ASP A 1 -23.18 -39.61 3.27
CA ASP A 1 -23.57 -38.68 4.31
C ASP A 1 -22.77 -39.01 5.57
N LEU A 2 -22.05 -38.03 6.11
CA LEU A 2 -21.29 -38.16 7.35
C LEU A 2 -22.27 -38.26 8.55
N PRO A 3 -21.96 -39.07 9.56
CA PRO A 3 -22.78 -39.11 10.79
C PRO A 3 -22.91 -37.71 11.40
N PRO A 4 -24.09 -37.33 11.95
CA PRO A 4 -24.37 -35.98 12.49
C PRO A 4 -23.35 -35.52 13.53
N GLU A 5 -22.82 -36.44 14.32
CA GLU A 5 -21.79 -36.14 15.34
C GLU A 5 -20.44 -35.69 14.70
N ILE A 6 -20.08 -36.28 13.56
CA ILE A 6 -18.85 -35.95 12.83
C ILE A 6 -19.04 -34.58 12.14
N GLU A 7 -20.21 -34.33 11.56
CA GLU A 7 -20.50 -33.00 10.98
C GLU A 7 -20.46 -31.90 12.03
N ALA A 8 -21.07 -32.13 13.20
CA ALA A 8 -21.05 -31.16 14.30
C ALA A 8 -19.63 -30.86 14.78
N LYS A 9 -18.79 -31.92 14.95
CA LYS A 9 -17.39 -31.80 15.37
C LYS A 9 -16.55 -31.06 14.30
N THR A 10 -16.74 -31.38 13.02
CA THR A 10 -16.05 -30.73 11.91
C THR A 10 -16.39 -29.24 11.84
N ARG A 11 -17.67 -28.90 11.99
CA ARG A 11 -18.13 -27.49 12.03
C ARG A 11 -17.55 -26.73 13.22
N GLN A 12 -17.45 -27.38 14.39
CA GLN A 12 -16.84 -26.76 15.57
C GLN A 12 -15.34 -26.54 15.39
N LEU A 13 -14.61 -27.50 14.81
CA LEU A 13 -13.19 -27.37 14.52
C LEU A 13 -12.94 -26.27 13.47
N ALA A 14 -13.74 -26.21 12.41
CA ALA A 14 -13.64 -25.15 11.40
C ALA A 14 -13.91 -23.75 12.00
N LYS A 15 -14.92 -23.66 12.88
CA LYS A 15 -15.19 -22.41 13.59
C LYS A 15 -14.04 -22.00 14.51
N GLN A 16 -13.45 -22.97 15.23
CA GLN A 16 -12.31 -22.69 16.11
C GLN A 16 -11.06 -22.28 15.30
N ALA A 17 -10.79 -22.96 14.19
CA ALA A 17 -9.70 -22.60 13.29
C ALA A 17 -9.88 -21.18 12.71
N TYR A 18 -11.09 -20.85 12.28
CA TYR A 18 -11.43 -19.49 11.80
C TYR A 18 -11.23 -18.43 12.89
N VAL A 19 -11.70 -18.69 14.12
CA VAL A 19 -11.52 -17.78 15.27
C VAL A 19 -10.04 -17.62 15.61
N ASN A 20 -9.26 -18.70 15.57
CA ASN A 20 -7.83 -18.64 15.86
C ASN A 20 -7.05 -17.89 14.77
N ASP A 21 -7.40 -18.07 13.50
CA ASP A 21 -6.82 -17.36 12.37
C ASP A 21 -7.15 -15.87 12.43
N LEU A 22 -8.41 -15.55 12.73
CA LEU A 22 -8.85 -14.18 12.96
C LEU A 22 -8.13 -13.55 14.16
N ALA A 23 -7.99 -14.27 15.26
CA ALA A 23 -7.25 -13.82 16.44
C ALA A 23 -5.76 -13.61 16.16
N ALA A 24 -5.13 -14.48 15.38
CA ALA A 24 -3.74 -14.33 14.96
C ALA A 24 -3.55 -13.09 14.05
N THR A 25 -4.50 -12.86 13.13
CA THR A 25 -4.52 -11.69 12.26
C THR A 25 -4.72 -10.40 13.05
N LEU A 26 -5.59 -10.43 14.06
CA LEU A 26 -5.86 -9.29 14.96
C LEU A 26 -4.74 -9.04 15.99
N ALA A 27 -3.99 -10.07 16.36
CA ALA A 27 -2.86 -9.96 17.32
C ALA A 27 -1.55 -9.48 16.68
N ALA A 28 -1.49 -9.39 15.36
CA ALA A 28 -0.34 -8.83 14.67
C ALA A 28 -0.30 -7.31 14.92
N VAL A 29 0.65 -6.86 15.74
CA VAL A 29 0.89 -5.43 15.93
C VAL A 29 1.16 -4.79 14.56
N PRO A 30 0.41 -3.77 14.15
CA PRO A 30 0.62 -3.11 12.87
C PRO A 30 2.07 -2.62 12.78
N ARG A 31 2.76 -2.98 11.70
CA ARG A 31 4.15 -2.56 11.46
C ARG A 31 4.20 -1.60 10.29
N PRO A 32 5.13 -0.64 10.32
CA PRO A 32 5.36 0.21 9.15
C PRO A 32 5.69 -0.64 7.93
N ILE A 33 5.05 -0.33 6.81
CA ILE A 33 5.32 -0.98 5.54
C ILE A 33 6.46 -0.23 4.87
N ASN A 34 7.55 -0.94 4.57
CA ASN A 34 8.63 -0.39 3.75
C ASN A 34 8.46 -0.87 2.31
N TRP A 35 7.87 -0.03 1.48
CA TRP A 35 7.62 -0.33 0.08
C TRP A 35 8.89 -0.63 -0.74
N LEU A 36 10.07 -0.21 -0.27
CA LEU A 36 11.34 -0.50 -0.94
C LEU A 36 11.84 -1.93 -0.73
N THR A 37 11.37 -2.61 0.31
CA THR A 37 11.90 -3.92 0.73
C THR A 37 10.85 -5.01 0.84
N LEU A 38 9.60 -4.73 0.46
CA LEU A 38 8.55 -5.73 0.45
C LEU A 38 8.86 -6.88 -0.52
N PRO A 39 8.73 -8.15 -0.09
CA PRO A 39 8.78 -9.30 -1.00
C PRO A 39 7.69 -9.23 -2.07
N PRO A 40 7.91 -9.83 -3.26
CA PRO A 40 6.91 -9.83 -4.34
C PRO A 40 5.51 -10.28 -3.92
N ASP A 41 5.42 -11.35 -3.14
CA ASP A 41 4.14 -11.91 -2.67
C ASP A 41 3.39 -10.97 -1.72
N ASP A 42 4.11 -10.16 -0.94
CA ASP A 42 3.53 -9.20 0.01
C ASP A 42 3.09 -7.90 -0.67
N VAL A 43 3.73 -7.52 -1.80
CA VAL A 43 3.42 -6.26 -2.53
C VAL A 43 1.98 -6.25 -3.00
N GLU A 44 1.51 -7.31 -3.65
CA GLU A 44 0.13 -7.42 -4.14
C GLU A 44 -0.85 -7.34 -2.97
N HIS A 45 -0.62 -8.15 -1.94
CA HIS A 45 -1.47 -8.19 -0.75
C HIS A 45 -1.62 -6.82 -0.10
N GLU A 46 -0.51 -6.13 0.15
CA GLU A 46 -0.52 -4.83 0.83
C GLU A 46 -1.13 -3.72 -0.03
N LEU A 47 -0.91 -3.73 -1.35
CA LEU A 47 -1.55 -2.78 -2.27
C LEU A 47 -3.07 -2.97 -2.31
N LEU A 48 -3.55 -4.21 -2.41
CA LEU A 48 -4.98 -4.51 -2.41
C LEU A 48 -5.63 -4.12 -1.08
N ALA A 49 -4.99 -4.45 0.04
CA ALA A 49 -5.47 -4.11 1.37
C ALA A 49 -5.49 -2.58 1.60
N LEU A 50 -4.45 -1.87 1.15
CA LEU A 50 -4.39 -0.41 1.22
C LEU A 50 -5.48 0.21 0.36
N ASN A 51 -5.69 -0.28 -0.86
CA ASN A 51 -6.71 0.22 -1.76
C ASN A 51 -8.12 0.09 -1.17
N ALA A 52 -8.45 -1.07 -0.62
CA ALA A 52 -9.74 -1.28 0.04
C ALA A 52 -9.94 -0.34 1.23
N TRP A 53 -8.88 -0.13 2.03
CA TRP A 53 -8.93 0.79 3.17
C TRP A 53 -9.05 2.26 2.74
N VAL A 54 -8.32 2.68 1.71
CA VAL A 54 -8.41 4.06 1.16
C VAL A 54 -9.79 4.33 0.60
N ASP A 55 -10.42 3.36 -0.06
CA ASP A 55 -11.79 3.50 -0.56
C ASP A 55 -12.80 3.65 0.60
N TRP A 56 -12.66 2.83 1.64
CA TRP A 56 -13.43 2.99 2.88
C TRP A 56 -13.22 4.36 3.52
N LEU A 57 -11.95 4.80 3.66
CA LEU A 57 -11.60 6.09 4.25
C LEU A 57 -12.26 7.25 3.50
N ARG A 58 -12.13 7.23 2.16
CA ARG A 58 -12.69 8.25 1.28
C ARG A 58 -14.22 8.35 1.43
N HIS A 59 -14.92 7.22 1.44
CA HIS A 59 -16.38 7.20 1.60
C HIS A 59 -16.81 7.61 3.00
N THR A 60 -16.15 7.09 4.03
CA THR A 60 -16.53 7.33 5.43
C THR A 60 -16.37 8.79 5.82
N TYR A 61 -15.32 9.44 5.36
CA TYR A 61 -15.02 10.84 5.71
C TYR A 61 -15.39 11.85 4.62
N GLY A 62 -15.98 11.43 3.51
CA GLY A 62 -16.36 12.30 2.41
C GLY A 62 -15.16 13.04 1.80
N LEU A 63 -14.01 12.38 1.64
CA LEU A 63 -12.77 13.03 1.21
C LEU A 63 -12.83 13.40 -0.28
N PRO A 64 -12.56 14.67 -0.61
CA PRO A 64 -12.50 15.10 -2.01
C PRO A 64 -11.17 14.71 -2.67
N ALA A 65 -11.12 14.79 -4.00
CA ALA A 65 -9.94 14.48 -4.80
C ALA A 65 -8.69 15.34 -4.46
N GLN A 66 -8.88 16.49 -3.81
CA GLN A 66 -7.80 17.34 -3.30
C GLN A 66 -7.10 16.72 -2.08
N VAL A 67 -7.67 15.67 -1.47
CA VAL A 67 -7.09 14.93 -0.34
C VAL A 67 -6.71 13.53 -0.78
N VAL A 68 -7.60 12.83 -1.48
CA VAL A 68 -7.37 11.49 -2.01
C VAL A 68 -7.80 11.46 -3.48
N PRO A 69 -6.88 11.71 -4.41
CA PRO A 69 -7.17 11.70 -5.84
C PRO A 69 -7.34 10.26 -6.36
N PRO A 70 -7.98 10.06 -7.53
CA PRO A 70 -8.17 8.71 -8.10
C PRO A 70 -6.87 7.96 -8.30
N MET A 71 -5.81 8.65 -8.74
CA MET A 71 -4.52 8.06 -9.11
C MET A 71 -3.48 8.10 -7.97
N TRP A 72 -3.92 8.17 -6.70
CA TRP A 72 -3.05 8.25 -5.53
C TRP A 72 -1.95 7.16 -5.52
N HIS A 73 -2.22 5.98 -6.05
CA HIS A 73 -1.29 4.85 -6.11
C HIS A 73 -0.10 5.09 -7.04
N ARG A 74 -0.24 5.96 -8.04
CA ARG A 74 0.83 6.35 -8.97
C ARG A 74 1.81 7.38 -8.36
N HIS A 75 1.51 7.92 -7.18
CA HIS A 75 2.30 8.94 -6.50
C HIS A 75 2.93 8.37 -5.23
N PRO A 76 4.27 8.13 -5.22
CA PRO A 76 4.96 7.56 -4.06
C PRO A 76 4.68 8.33 -2.77
N GLU A 77 4.66 9.66 -2.79
CA GLU A 77 4.37 10.52 -1.64
C GLU A 77 2.99 10.26 -1.04
N LEU A 78 1.97 10.00 -1.86
CA LEU A 78 0.63 9.67 -1.41
C LEU A 78 0.54 8.21 -0.95
N LEU A 79 1.20 7.30 -1.67
CA LEU A 79 1.26 5.88 -1.32
C LEU A 79 1.85 5.67 0.08
N TRP A 80 3.00 6.30 0.36
CA TRP A 80 3.68 6.20 1.65
C TRP A 80 2.86 6.84 2.77
N GLU A 81 2.30 8.03 2.56
CA GLU A 81 1.49 8.72 3.58
C GLU A 81 0.21 7.93 3.92
N LEU A 82 -0.53 7.46 2.90
CA LEU A 82 -1.75 6.65 3.09
C LEU A 82 -1.45 5.31 3.74
N SER A 83 -0.33 4.69 3.39
CA SER A 83 0.13 3.44 4.00
C SER A 83 0.43 3.63 5.50
N ALA A 84 1.19 4.64 5.86
CA ALA A 84 1.48 4.96 7.26
C ALA A 84 0.20 5.28 8.04
N LEU A 85 -0.71 6.03 7.44
CA LEU A 85 -1.99 6.39 8.02
C LEU A 85 -2.87 5.16 8.27
N ARG A 86 -2.89 4.19 7.35
CA ARG A 86 -3.59 2.90 7.55
C ARG A 86 -3.00 2.12 8.72
N GLN A 87 -1.67 2.03 8.85
CA GLN A 87 -1.05 1.33 9.97
C GLN A 87 -1.39 2.01 11.31
N HIS A 88 -1.40 3.34 11.35
CA HIS A 88 -1.83 4.08 12.52
C HIS A 88 -3.31 3.83 12.87
N TRP A 89 -4.19 3.76 11.86
CA TRP A 89 -5.60 3.41 12.06
C TRP A 89 -5.74 2.00 12.65
N LEU A 90 -5.07 1.01 12.09
CA LEU A 90 -5.06 -0.37 12.59
C LEU A 90 -4.61 -0.43 14.06
N PHE A 91 -3.57 0.34 14.41
CA PHE A 91 -3.09 0.44 15.79
C PHE A 91 -4.13 1.08 16.73
N CYS A 92 -4.74 2.20 16.31
CA CYS A 92 -5.67 2.96 17.16
C CYS A 92 -7.01 2.24 17.37
N PHE A 93 -7.43 1.41 16.43
CA PHE A 93 -8.69 0.65 16.49
C PHE A 93 -8.47 -0.84 16.74
N ASP A 94 -7.29 -1.24 17.18
CA ASP A 94 -7.04 -2.59 17.69
C ASP A 94 -8.00 -2.90 18.86
N PRO A 95 -8.56 -4.11 18.94
CA PRO A 95 -9.46 -4.51 20.06
C PRO A 95 -8.82 -4.37 21.44
N GLN A 96 -7.47 -4.39 21.54
CA GLN A 96 -6.72 -4.20 22.78
C GLN A 96 -6.32 -2.73 23.01
N ALA A 97 -6.65 -1.83 22.10
CA ALA A 97 -6.30 -0.43 22.21
C ALA A 97 -7.02 0.26 23.36
N LYS A 98 -6.37 1.25 23.97
CA LYS A 98 -6.99 2.07 25.01
C LYS A 98 -8.09 2.96 24.40
N GLY A 99 -9.14 3.25 25.15
CA GLY A 99 -10.31 4.00 24.66
C GLY A 99 -10.01 5.40 24.12
N ASN A 100 -8.89 6.01 24.49
CA ASN A 100 -8.47 7.32 23.96
C ASN A 100 -7.77 7.25 22.61
N GLN A 101 -7.41 6.07 22.11
CA GLN A 101 -6.70 5.91 20.83
C GLN A 101 -7.55 6.34 19.63
N ALA A 102 -8.86 6.10 19.66
CA ALA A 102 -9.76 6.58 18.62
C ALA A 102 -9.77 8.11 18.50
N LEU A 103 -9.63 8.84 19.60
CA LEU A 103 -9.54 10.30 19.59
C LEU A 103 -8.15 10.74 19.06
N ALA A 104 -7.08 10.05 19.44
CA ALA A 104 -5.74 10.29 18.92
C ALA A 104 -5.72 10.11 17.39
N TRP A 105 -6.34 9.05 16.87
CA TRP A 105 -6.52 8.86 15.43
C TRP A 105 -7.14 10.09 14.75
N HIS A 106 -8.26 10.61 15.26
CA HIS A 106 -8.92 11.75 14.61
C HIS A 106 -8.06 13.01 14.63
N HIS A 107 -7.29 13.23 15.69
CA HIS A 107 -6.33 14.33 15.77
C HIS A 107 -5.24 14.18 14.70
N ASP A 108 -4.59 13.02 14.63
CA ASP A 108 -3.49 12.77 13.71
C ASP A 108 -3.98 12.72 12.25
N PHE A 109 -5.20 12.19 12.03
CA PHE A 109 -5.85 12.23 10.72
C PHE A 109 -6.15 13.65 10.24
N ALA A 110 -6.51 14.57 11.14
CA ALA A 110 -6.69 15.97 10.76
C ALA A 110 -5.38 16.58 10.23
N VAL A 111 -4.25 16.29 10.87
CA VAL A 111 -2.91 16.72 10.41
C VAL A 111 -2.52 16.02 9.10
N ALA A 112 -2.76 14.71 9.01
CA ALA A 112 -2.45 13.94 7.80
C ALA A 112 -3.21 14.45 6.55
N ARG A 113 -4.47 14.89 6.72
CA ARG A 113 -5.25 15.48 5.60
C ARG A 113 -4.61 16.76 5.03
N GLU A 114 -3.96 17.58 5.85
CA GLU A 114 -3.24 18.76 5.35
C GLU A 114 -2.01 18.32 4.54
N ARG A 115 -1.21 17.38 5.04
CA ARG A 115 -0.07 16.83 4.29
C ARG A 115 -0.50 16.19 2.97
N LEU A 116 -1.60 15.44 2.97
CA LEU A 116 -2.14 14.85 1.74
C LEU A 116 -2.54 15.94 0.72
N ARG A 117 -3.15 17.05 1.14
CA ARG A 117 -3.44 18.19 0.24
C ARG A 117 -2.18 18.80 -0.35
N ASP A 118 -1.14 18.96 0.48
CA ASP A 118 0.14 19.50 0.02
C ASP A 118 0.76 18.56 -1.02
N TRP A 119 0.78 17.25 -0.77
CA TRP A 119 1.27 16.25 -1.72
C TRP A 119 0.47 16.24 -3.02
N VAL A 120 -0.86 16.28 -2.95
CA VAL A 120 -1.72 16.38 -4.14
C VAL A 120 -1.42 17.67 -4.94
N THR A 121 -1.15 18.77 -4.28
CA THR A 121 -0.77 20.02 -4.92
C THR A 121 0.59 19.92 -5.62
N ILE A 122 1.58 19.30 -4.97
CA ILE A 122 2.93 19.12 -5.52
C ILE A 122 2.92 18.13 -6.69
N SER A 123 2.25 16.99 -6.55
CA SER A 123 2.14 15.98 -7.61
C SER A 123 1.38 16.51 -8.83
N GLY A 124 0.39 17.36 -8.60
CA GLY A 124 -0.47 17.89 -9.66
C GLY A 124 -1.53 16.93 -10.15
N THR A 125 -1.72 15.79 -9.49
CA THR A 125 -2.83 14.87 -9.77
C THR A 125 -4.19 15.48 -9.42
N ARG A 126 -5.24 15.12 -10.15
CA ARG A 126 -6.59 15.67 -10.02
C ARG A 126 -7.65 14.61 -10.19
N LEU A 127 -8.93 15.03 -10.11
CA LEU A 127 -10.06 14.13 -10.31
C LEU A 127 -10.11 13.52 -11.72
N ASP A 128 -9.82 14.33 -12.73
CA ASP A 128 -9.98 14.02 -14.15
C ASP A 128 -8.68 13.90 -14.93
N ARG A 129 -7.55 14.24 -14.31
CA ARG A 129 -6.23 14.28 -14.94
C ARG A 129 -5.15 13.86 -13.97
N ASP A 130 -4.13 13.23 -14.53
CA ASP A 130 -2.96 12.79 -13.79
C ASP A 130 -1.67 13.06 -14.57
N ARG A 131 -0.57 13.19 -13.85
CA ARG A 131 0.78 13.26 -14.39
C ARG A 131 1.76 12.69 -13.36
N PRO A 132 2.87 12.09 -13.78
CA PRO A 132 3.93 11.69 -12.85
C PRO A 132 4.44 12.89 -12.03
N THR A 133 4.80 12.64 -10.77
CA THR A 133 5.39 13.66 -9.90
C THR A 133 6.72 14.13 -10.50
N ARG A 134 6.90 15.45 -10.60
CA ARG A 134 8.12 16.04 -11.13
C ARG A 134 9.28 15.82 -10.16
N VAL A 135 10.37 15.34 -10.69
CA VAL A 135 11.66 15.27 -9.99
C VAL A 135 12.50 16.47 -10.40
N THR A 136 13.06 17.19 -9.42
CA THR A 136 13.99 18.28 -9.69
C THR A 136 15.41 17.71 -9.76
N PRO A 137 16.08 17.73 -10.93
CA PRO A 137 17.43 17.24 -11.05
C PRO A 137 18.41 18.13 -10.25
N TRP A 138 19.39 17.52 -9.64
CA TRP A 138 20.45 18.25 -8.94
C TRP A 138 21.68 18.40 -9.84
N PRO A 139 22.31 19.59 -9.86
CA PRO A 139 23.52 19.79 -10.66
C PRO A 139 24.61 18.76 -10.28
N GLY A 140 24.98 17.91 -11.24
CA GLY A 140 25.97 16.84 -11.02
C GLY A 140 25.53 15.72 -10.07
N GLY A 141 24.25 15.64 -9.72
CA GLY A 141 23.71 14.64 -8.78
C GLY A 141 23.03 13.45 -9.46
N GLU A 142 22.73 13.54 -10.75
CA GLU A 142 22.04 12.49 -11.49
C GLU A 142 23.02 11.49 -12.10
N ALA A 143 22.58 10.24 -12.27
CA ALA A 143 23.35 9.23 -12.99
C ALA A 143 23.46 9.59 -14.49
N GLU A 144 24.51 9.14 -15.17
CA GLU A 144 24.74 9.44 -16.59
C GLU A 144 23.61 8.95 -17.52
N ASP A 145 22.89 7.90 -17.09
CA ASP A 145 21.78 7.28 -17.80
C ASP A 145 20.40 7.81 -17.34
N TRP A 146 20.38 8.82 -16.45
CA TRP A 146 19.12 9.39 -15.97
C TRP A 146 18.38 10.10 -17.10
N VAL A 147 17.11 9.78 -17.26
CA VAL A 147 16.21 10.40 -18.22
C VAL A 147 15.12 11.15 -17.47
N GLU A 148 14.86 12.41 -17.85
CA GLU A 148 13.79 13.19 -17.27
C GLU A 148 12.44 12.49 -17.49
N PRO A 149 11.65 12.22 -16.43
CA PRO A 149 10.34 11.58 -16.57
C PRO A 149 9.39 12.43 -17.42
N ASP A 150 8.59 11.78 -18.25
CA ASP A 150 7.47 12.44 -18.94
C ASP A 150 6.43 12.90 -17.91
N THR A 151 6.30 14.22 -17.77
CA THR A 151 5.35 14.86 -16.83
C THR A 151 4.14 15.45 -17.53
N ALA A 152 3.83 15.01 -18.76
CA ALA A 152 2.64 15.45 -19.47
C ALA A 152 1.37 14.99 -18.74
N GLU A 153 0.39 15.89 -18.62
CA GLU A 153 -0.93 15.55 -18.07
C GLU A 153 -1.67 14.60 -19.00
N ARG A 154 -2.30 13.58 -18.42
CA ARG A 154 -3.12 12.61 -19.13
C ARG A 154 -4.49 12.52 -18.47
N PRO A 155 -5.58 12.31 -19.24
CA PRO A 155 -6.90 12.11 -18.66
C PRO A 155 -6.94 10.82 -17.86
N VAL A 156 -7.65 10.83 -16.72
CA VAL A 156 -7.99 9.62 -15.97
C VAL A 156 -9.15 8.93 -16.69
N ALA A 157 -8.87 7.82 -17.37
CA ALA A 157 -9.88 7.08 -18.14
C ALA A 157 -10.60 6.04 -17.28
N ASP A 158 -9.85 5.11 -16.70
CA ASP A 158 -10.38 4.06 -15.82
C ASP A 158 -9.39 3.83 -14.65
N ARG A 159 -9.85 4.21 -13.47
CA ARG A 159 -9.04 4.06 -12.24
C ARG A 159 -8.88 2.60 -11.83
N THR A 160 -9.88 1.76 -12.08
CA THR A 160 -9.85 0.36 -11.65
C THR A 160 -8.85 -0.43 -12.48
N ASP A 161 -8.89 -0.27 -13.78
CA ASP A 161 -7.96 -0.91 -14.71
C ASP A 161 -6.53 -0.40 -14.51
N ASP A 162 -6.36 0.91 -14.27
CA ASP A 162 -5.05 1.49 -13.97
C ASP A 162 -4.48 0.93 -12.66
N PHE A 163 -5.28 0.81 -11.61
CA PHE A 163 -4.81 0.23 -10.35
C PHE A 163 -4.39 -1.24 -10.51
N ALA A 164 -5.16 -2.04 -11.25
CA ALA A 164 -4.80 -3.42 -11.53
C ALA A 164 -3.47 -3.52 -12.30
N SER A 165 -3.29 -2.66 -13.29
CA SER A 165 -2.03 -2.56 -14.04
C SER A 165 -0.86 -2.15 -13.15
N PHE A 166 -1.07 -1.16 -12.29
CA PHE A 166 -0.06 -0.72 -11.31
C PHE A 166 0.38 -1.85 -10.38
N VAL A 167 -0.57 -2.61 -9.82
CA VAL A 167 -0.24 -3.77 -8.96
C VAL A 167 0.63 -4.77 -9.72
N ALA A 168 0.24 -5.13 -10.95
CA ALA A 168 1.01 -6.05 -11.78
C ALA A 168 2.43 -5.52 -12.10
N GLU A 169 2.55 -4.23 -12.40
CA GLU A 169 3.85 -3.55 -12.62
C GLU A 169 4.75 -3.63 -11.38
N GLN A 170 4.20 -3.37 -10.18
CA GLN A 170 4.96 -3.40 -8.93
C GLN A 170 5.44 -4.83 -8.59
N VAL A 171 4.59 -5.83 -8.74
CA VAL A 171 4.96 -7.24 -8.55
C VAL A 171 6.03 -7.67 -9.53
N ALA A 172 5.86 -7.37 -10.82
CA ALA A 172 6.84 -7.71 -11.86
C ALA A 172 8.20 -7.03 -11.60
N GLY A 173 8.20 -5.77 -11.17
CA GLY A 173 9.42 -5.05 -10.78
C GLY A 173 10.16 -5.74 -9.65
N ARG A 174 9.46 -6.16 -8.59
CA ARG A 174 10.06 -6.88 -7.46
C ARG A 174 10.61 -8.24 -7.83
N LEU A 175 9.91 -8.98 -8.69
CA LEU A 175 10.41 -10.25 -9.21
C LEU A 175 11.71 -10.06 -10.00
N ALA A 176 11.77 -9.04 -10.85
CA ALA A 176 12.97 -8.73 -11.63
C ALA A 176 14.17 -8.33 -10.75
N GLU A 177 13.92 -7.53 -9.69
CA GLU A 177 14.95 -7.17 -8.70
C GLU A 177 15.47 -8.43 -7.96
N LEU A 178 14.58 -9.32 -7.52
CA LEU A 178 14.95 -10.56 -6.87
C LEU A 178 15.80 -11.46 -7.79
N ASP A 179 15.39 -11.62 -9.05
CA ASP A 179 16.14 -12.38 -10.04
C ASP A 179 17.51 -11.79 -10.31
N ALA A 180 17.66 -10.47 -10.30
CA ALA A 180 18.95 -9.80 -10.46
C ALA A 180 19.87 -10.07 -9.26
N VAL A 181 19.36 -10.04 -8.04
CA VAL A 181 20.11 -10.37 -6.82
C VAL A 181 20.57 -11.83 -6.84
N ILE A 182 19.68 -12.77 -7.17
CA ILE A 182 20.00 -14.20 -7.27
C ILE A 182 21.14 -14.43 -8.31
N ARG A 183 21.03 -13.83 -9.49
CA ARG A 183 22.06 -13.94 -10.51
C ARG A 183 23.41 -13.45 -10.02
N LYS A 184 23.44 -12.30 -9.35
CA LYS A 184 24.68 -11.74 -8.80
C LYS A 184 25.33 -12.67 -7.77
N VAL A 185 24.53 -13.21 -6.83
CA VAL A 185 25.04 -14.16 -5.81
C VAL A 185 25.65 -15.40 -6.47
N VAL A 186 24.98 -15.99 -7.47
CA VAL A 186 25.47 -17.17 -8.20
C VAL A 186 26.76 -16.87 -8.98
N GLU A 187 26.88 -15.68 -9.57
CA GLU A 187 28.09 -15.25 -10.26
C GLU A 187 29.28 -15.04 -9.31
N ASP A 188 29.02 -14.45 -8.14
CA ASP A 188 30.05 -14.21 -7.13
C ASP A 188 30.57 -15.54 -6.52
N GLU A 189 29.67 -16.51 -6.27
CA GLU A 189 30.06 -17.85 -5.83
C GLU A 189 30.93 -18.58 -6.86
N ARG A 190 30.63 -18.45 -8.17
CA ARG A 190 31.43 -19.05 -9.26
C ARG A 190 32.80 -18.41 -9.41
N ARG A 191 32.95 -17.14 -9.07
CA ARG A 191 34.25 -16.44 -9.14
C ARG A 191 35.13 -16.69 -7.92
N GLY A 192 34.54 -17.11 -6.79
CA GLY A 192 35.25 -17.41 -5.55
C GLY A 192 35.80 -18.85 -5.47
N GLN A 193 35.46 -19.73 -6.46
CA GLN A 193 35.97 -21.07 -6.61
C GLN A 193 37.11 -21.11 -7.66
#